data_afff09b7e8ca772ba6d0f8531c12e827
#
_entry.id   afff09b7e8ca772ba6d0f8531c12e827
#
_cell.length_a   1.000
_cell.length_b   1.000
_cell.length_c   1.000
_cell.angle_alpha   90.00
_cell.angle_beta   90.00
_cell.angle_gamma   90.00
#
_symmetry.space_group_name_H-M   'P 1'
#
loop_
_entity.id
_entity.type
_entity.pdbx_description
1 polymer ?
#
loop_
_entity_poly.entity_id
_entity_poly.type
_entity_poly.pdbx_seq_one_letter_code
_entity_poly.pdbx_strand_id
1 'polypeptide(L)'
;MPNAGKVVKLYAKGAPVGIEDGALVGFLVDPAGAVEWLVTREDQGFRLTAKGTQDTVVAEGTDRAPAVVRPDGSPASVWRLQRVDADGTTTITSLADLRDGTYLIDRNGLALGRDLFEDRSLLPKRVYVRTDDREPLWRIEVLD
;
A
#
# COMPACT_ATOMS: atom_id res chain seq x y z
N MET A 1 10.42 -24.29 4.36
CA MET A 1 10.38 -23.32 5.07
C MET A 1 9.49 -22.30 4.68
N PRO A 2 8.76 -21.91 5.46
CA PRO A 2 7.76 -20.99 5.08
C PRO A 2 8.40 -19.77 4.60
N ASN A 3 7.86 -19.28 3.56
CA ASN A 3 8.22 -18.06 3.11
C ASN A 3 7.81 -17.05 4.06
N ALA A 4 8.72 -16.48 4.66
CA ALA A 4 8.40 -15.47 5.61
C ALA A 4 7.99 -14.22 4.89
N GLY A 5 6.83 -13.76 5.19
CA GLY A 5 6.47 -12.39 4.90
C GLY A 5 6.80 -11.55 6.13
N LYS A 6 6.62 -10.25 6.00
CA LYS A 6 6.70 -9.34 7.14
C LYS A 6 5.34 -8.73 7.37
N VAL A 7 4.94 -8.65 8.62
CA VAL A 7 3.68 -8.00 8.99
C VAL A 7 3.95 -6.53 9.26
N VAL A 8 3.15 -5.68 8.64
CA VAL A 8 3.34 -4.23 8.73
C VAL A 8 2.01 -3.54 8.93
N LYS A 9 2.07 -2.30 9.39
CA LYS A 9 0.97 -1.36 9.29
C LYS A 9 1.31 -0.35 8.21
N LEU A 10 0.30 0.06 7.45
CA LEU A 10 0.45 1.03 6.37
C LEU A 10 -0.32 2.29 6.71
N TYR A 11 0.31 3.44 6.43
CA TYR A 11 -0.32 4.74 6.66
C TYR A 11 -0.21 5.56 5.37
N ALA A 12 -1.34 6.08 4.90
CA ALA A 12 -1.38 6.95 3.73
C ALA A 12 -1.65 8.36 4.20
N LYS A 13 -0.68 9.26 4.05
CA LYS A 13 -0.76 10.63 4.55
C LYS A 13 -1.13 10.65 6.03
N GLY A 14 -0.53 9.73 6.78
CA GLY A 14 -0.75 9.64 8.22
C GLY A 14 -1.98 8.87 8.66
N ALA A 15 -2.84 8.46 7.74
CA ALA A 15 -4.05 7.71 8.10
C ALA A 15 -3.79 6.21 8.01
N PRO A 16 -4.09 5.44 9.06
CA PRO A 16 -3.94 3.99 9.00
C PRO A 16 -4.86 3.41 7.92
N VAL A 17 -4.36 2.43 7.20
CA VAL A 17 -5.01 1.91 6.01
C VAL A 17 -5.63 0.55 6.28
N GLY A 18 -6.83 0.36 5.76
CA GLY A 18 -7.55 -0.88 5.86
C GLY A 18 -8.55 -1.03 4.72
N ILE A 19 -9.62 -1.77 4.97
CA ILE A 19 -10.55 -2.17 3.93
C ILE A 19 -11.95 -1.72 4.30
N GLU A 20 -12.65 -1.12 3.33
CA GLU A 20 -14.07 -0.81 3.46
C GLU A 20 -14.76 -1.17 2.16
N ASP A 21 -15.70 -2.09 2.20
CA ASP A 21 -16.46 -2.52 1.03
C ASP A 21 -15.54 -2.98 -0.12
N GLY A 22 -14.49 -3.70 0.22
CA GLY A 22 -13.55 -4.22 -0.78
C GLY A 22 -12.59 -3.20 -1.33
N ALA A 23 -12.63 -1.96 -0.85
CA ALA A 23 -11.72 -0.91 -1.31
C ALA A 23 -10.62 -0.66 -0.28
N LEU A 24 -9.45 -0.26 -0.76
CA LEU A 24 -8.36 0.15 0.11
C LEU A 24 -8.62 1.60 0.51
N VAL A 25 -8.66 1.87 1.80
CA VAL A 25 -8.98 3.21 2.30
C VAL A 25 -8.11 3.58 3.49
N GLY A 26 -7.92 4.87 3.71
CA GLY A 26 -7.29 5.39 4.92
C GLY A 26 -8.35 5.90 5.89
N PHE A 27 -8.22 5.57 7.16
CA PHE A 27 -9.19 5.93 8.19
C PHE A 27 -8.68 7.14 8.97
N LEU A 28 -9.36 8.29 8.84
CA LEU A 28 -8.98 9.52 9.53
C LEU A 28 -9.38 9.53 10.99
N VAL A 29 -10.52 8.91 11.29
CA VAL A 29 -11.01 8.77 12.66
C VAL A 29 -11.29 7.29 12.86
N ASP A 30 -11.83 6.77 13.74
CA ASP A 30 -12.24 5.39 13.97
C ASP A 30 -11.47 4.37 13.11
N PRO A 31 -10.27 3.97 13.49
CA PRO A 31 -9.47 3.03 12.70
C PRO A 31 -9.89 1.57 12.85
N ALA A 32 -11.13 1.31 13.23
CA ALA A 32 -11.59 -0.06 13.45
C ALA A 32 -11.47 -0.95 12.21
N GLY A 33 -11.53 -0.35 11.02
CA GLY A 33 -11.36 -1.08 9.77
C GLY A 33 -9.91 -1.22 9.31
N ALA A 34 -8.97 -0.61 10.04
CA ALA A 34 -7.57 -0.74 9.68
C ALA A 34 -7.10 -2.16 9.95
N VAL A 35 -6.22 -2.66 9.09
CA VAL A 35 -5.73 -4.04 9.22
C VAL A 35 -4.22 -4.05 9.22
N GLU A 36 -3.67 -5.15 9.68
CA GLU A 36 -2.25 -5.43 9.50
C GLU A 36 -2.08 -6.10 8.15
N TRP A 37 -0.95 -5.83 7.52
CA TRP A 37 -0.69 -6.32 6.17
C TRP A 37 0.51 -7.25 6.17
N LEU A 38 0.38 -8.35 5.44
CA LEU A 38 1.49 -9.27 5.22
C LEU A 38 2.15 -8.90 3.89
N VAL A 39 3.42 -8.56 3.93
CA VAL A 39 4.19 -8.24 2.74
C VAL A 39 4.99 -9.47 2.36
N THR A 40 4.78 -9.96 1.14
CA THR A 40 5.51 -11.14 0.63
C THR A 40 6.26 -10.78 -0.63
N ARG A 41 7.41 -11.44 -0.85
CA ARG A 41 8.26 -11.18 -2.01
C ARG A 41 7.73 -11.90 -3.23
N GLU A 42 7.67 -11.20 -4.35
CA GLU A 42 7.34 -11.75 -5.66
C GLU A 42 8.49 -11.45 -6.63
N ASP A 43 8.46 -12.04 -7.81
CA ASP A 43 9.56 -11.86 -8.76
C ASP A 43 9.83 -10.40 -9.12
N GLN A 44 8.78 -9.61 -9.28
CA GLN A 44 8.90 -8.23 -9.73
C GLN A 44 8.61 -7.20 -8.63
N GLY A 45 8.47 -7.63 -7.42
CA GLY A 45 8.15 -6.72 -6.33
C GLY A 45 7.55 -7.45 -5.14
N PHE A 46 6.50 -6.88 -4.58
CA PHE A 46 5.90 -7.40 -3.36
C PHE A 46 4.38 -7.43 -3.47
N ARG A 47 3.77 -8.35 -2.73
CA ARG A 47 2.33 -8.39 -2.57
C ARG A 47 1.97 -7.92 -1.19
N LEU A 48 0.87 -7.17 -1.08
CA LEU A 48 0.36 -6.63 0.17
C LEU A 48 -0.98 -7.31 0.44
N THR A 49 -1.01 -8.20 1.41
CA THR A 49 -2.19 -9.03 1.69
C THR A 49 -2.68 -8.75 3.10
N ALA A 50 -3.98 -8.58 3.27
CA ALA A 50 -4.53 -8.40 4.60
C ALA A 50 -4.26 -9.66 5.44
N LYS A 51 -3.65 -9.47 6.60
CA LYS A 51 -3.20 -10.59 7.43
C LYS A 51 -4.36 -11.52 7.77
N GLY A 52 -4.13 -12.80 7.61
CA GLY A 52 -5.15 -13.81 7.91
C GLY A 52 -6.15 -14.05 6.79
N THR A 53 -5.96 -13.40 5.64
CA THR A 53 -6.85 -13.58 4.49
C THR A 53 -6.02 -13.82 3.25
N GLN A 54 -6.70 -13.93 2.10
CA GLN A 54 -6.04 -13.95 0.80
C GLN A 54 -6.32 -12.68 0.02
N ASP A 55 -6.89 -11.67 0.67
CA ASP A 55 -7.25 -10.42 0.03
C ASP A 55 -6.02 -9.55 -0.13
N THR A 56 -5.72 -9.22 -1.36
CA THR A 56 -4.48 -8.56 -1.77
C THR A 56 -4.81 -7.22 -2.44
N VAL A 57 -3.96 -6.24 -2.25
CA VAL A 57 -4.13 -4.92 -2.87
C VAL A 57 -3.92 -5.04 -4.38
N VAL A 58 -4.92 -4.64 -5.15
CA VAL A 58 -4.91 -4.72 -6.60
C VAL A 58 -5.38 -3.40 -7.18
N ALA A 59 -4.77 -2.97 -8.26
CA ALA A 59 -5.31 -1.86 -9.03
C ALA A 59 -5.13 -2.19 -10.50
N GLU A 60 -6.24 -2.37 -11.18
CA GLU A 60 -6.24 -2.60 -12.63
C GLU A 60 -6.65 -1.31 -13.31
N GLY A 61 -6.05 -1.03 -14.42
CA GLY A 61 -6.38 0.17 -15.16
C GLY A 61 -5.27 1.18 -15.13
N THR A 62 -5.63 2.41 -15.46
CA THR A 62 -4.67 3.46 -15.66
C THR A 62 -4.82 4.51 -14.55
N ASP A 63 -4.34 5.71 -14.82
CA ASP A 63 -4.37 6.80 -13.85
C ASP A 63 -5.75 6.96 -13.23
N ARG A 64 -5.78 7.12 -11.92
CA ARG A 64 -6.98 7.30 -11.10
C ARG A 64 -7.85 6.06 -10.95
N ALA A 65 -7.32 4.89 -11.28
CA ALA A 65 -8.03 3.65 -10.99
C ALA A 65 -8.03 3.41 -9.48
N PRO A 66 -9.18 3.04 -8.89
CA PRO A 66 -9.21 2.79 -7.44
C PRO A 66 -8.47 1.50 -7.09
N ALA A 67 -7.80 1.54 -5.95
CA ALA A 67 -7.18 0.34 -5.40
C ALA A 67 -8.25 -0.43 -4.63
N VAL A 68 -8.34 -1.71 -4.92
CA VAL A 68 -9.30 -2.60 -4.26
C VAL A 68 -8.55 -3.75 -3.60
N VAL A 69 -9.25 -4.49 -2.75
CA VAL A 69 -8.63 -5.60 -2.03
C VAL A 69 -9.47 -6.84 -2.28
N ARG A 70 -8.85 -7.85 -2.90
CA ARG A 70 -9.52 -9.10 -3.24
C ARG A 70 -8.47 -10.19 -3.44
N PRO A 71 -8.86 -11.47 -3.42
CA PRO A 71 -7.92 -12.52 -3.79
C PRO A 71 -7.46 -12.31 -5.22
N ASP A 72 -6.14 -12.25 -5.43
CA ASP A 72 -5.59 -11.99 -6.75
C ASP A 72 -4.15 -12.46 -6.83
N GLY A 73 -3.84 -13.32 -7.78
CA GLY A 73 -2.49 -13.78 -8.03
C GLY A 73 -1.86 -13.20 -9.28
N SER A 74 -2.51 -12.19 -9.88
CA SER A 74 -2.04 -11.62 -11.15
C SER A 74 -0.95 -10.58 -10.92
N PRO A 75 -0.24 -10.17 -11.97
CA PRO A 75 0.74 -9.08 -11.86
C PRO A 75 0.14 -7.75 -11.38
N ALA A 76 -1.17 -7.56 -11.50
CA ALA A 76 -1.81 -6.33 -11.03
C ALA A 76 -1.78 -6.19 -9.51
N SER A 77 -1.41 -7.25 -8.79
CA SER A 77 -1.30 -7.21 -7.33
C SER A 77 0.15 -7.16 -6.86
N VAL A 78 1.11 -6.98 -7.77
CA VAL A 78 2.53 -6.93 -7.42
C VAL A 78 3.00 -5.49 -7.49
N TRP A 79 3.59 -5.01 -6.40
CA TRP A 79 3.96 -3.61 -6.25
C TRP A 79 5.45 -3.45 -5.99
N ARG A 80 6.02 -2.38 -6.51
CA ARG A 80 7.38 -2.00 -6.21
C ARG A 80 7.38 -1.14 -4.96
N LEU A 81 8.31 -1.40 -4.05
CA LEU A 81 8.47 -0.59 -2.85
C LEU A 81 9.78 0.17 -2.97
N GLN A 82 9.71 1.48 -2.85
CA GLN A 82 10.88 2.33 -2.91
C GLN A 82 10.98 3.13 -1.61
N ARG A 83 12.04 2.89 -0.86
CA ARG A 83 12.26 3.64 0.39
C ARG A 83 12.72 5.05 0.04
N VAL A 84 12.13 6.03 0.69
CA VAL A 84 12.44 7.44 0.48
C VAL A 84 13.21 7.96 1.69
N ASP A 85 14.37 8.54 1.45
CA ASP A 85 15.16 9.14 2.53
C ASP A 85 15.81 10.43 2.01
N ALA A 86 16.66 11.04 2.84
CA ALA A 86 17.25 12.33 2.50
C ALA A 86 18.10 12.28 1.24
N ASP A 87 18.63 11.10 0.90
CA ASP A 87 19.50 10.96 -0.26
C ASP A 87 18.75 10.54 -1.53
N GLY A 88 17.45 10.37 -1.45
CA GLY A 88 16.64 9.97 -2.61
C GLY A 88 15.87 8.71 -2.34
N THR A 89 15.58 7.93 -3.39
CA THR A 89 14.79 6.71 -3.29
C THR A 89 15.66 5.48 -3.56
N THR A 90 15.34 4.40 -2.88
CA THR A 90 16.00 3.12 -3.08
C THR A 90 14.95 2.05 -3.26
N THR A 91 14.95 1.36 -4.40
CA THR A 91 14.05 0.25 -4.62
C THR A 91 14.52 -0.92 -3.76
N ILE A 92 13.65 -1.45 -2.92
CA ILE A 92 14.03 -2.61 -2.12
C ILE A 92 13.73 -3.88 -2.90
N THR A 93 14.57 -4.87 -2.72
CA THR A 93 14.49 -6.11 -3.50
C THR A 93 14.36 -7.34 -2.62
N SER A 94 14.41 -7.19 -1.32
CA SER A 94 14.24 -8.31 -0.40
C SER A 94 13.47 -7.88 0.84
N LEU A 95 12.86 -8.84 1.51
CA LEU A 95 12.16 -8.55 2.76
C LEU A 95 13.12 -8.10 3.86
N ALA A 96 14.38 -8.50 3.77
CA ALA A 96 15.37 -8.06 4.76
C ALA A 96 15.59 -6.54 4.73
N ASP A 97 15.34 -5.92 3.58
CA ASP A 97 15.50 -4.48 3.44
C ASP A 97 14.25 -3.70 3.82
N LEU A 98 13.14 -4.38 4.09
CA LEU A 98 11.91 -3.73 4.51
C LEU A 98 11.98 -3.41 5.98
N ARG A 99 11.91 -2.13 6.30
CA ARG A 99 12.00 -1.65 7.69
C ARG A 99 11.15 -0.40 7.82
N ASP A 100 10.96 0.06 9.05
CA ASP A 100 10.19 1.26 9.30
C ASP A 100 10.71 2.42 8.47
N GLY A 101 9.82 3.17 7.87
CA GLY A 101 10.21 4.33 7.09
C GLY A 101 9.14 4.80 6.15
N THR A 102 9.55 5.68 5.26
CA THR A 102 8.68 6.29 4.26
C THR A 102 8.94 5.63 2.90
N TYR A 103 7.88 5.32 2.19
CA TYR A 103 7.97 4.56 0.94
C TYR A 103 7.07 5.13 -0.14
N LEU A 104 7.46 4.88 -1.38
CA LEU A 104 6.56 4.93 -2.53
C LEU A 104 6.15 3.50 -2.84
N ILE A 105 4.88 3.32 -3.15
CA ILE A 105 4.34 2.01 -3.56
C ILE A 105 3.79 2.21 -4.96
N ASP A 106 4.42 1.63 -5.97
CA ASP A 106 4.00 1.88 -7.34
C ASP A 106 4.06 0.64 -8.22
N ARG A 107 3.46 0.76 -9.40
CA ARG A 107 3.49 -0.28 -10.42
C ARG A 107 3.35 0.42 -11.77
N ASN A 108 4.31 0.19 -12.66
CA ASN A 108 4.28 0.77 -14.02
C ASN A 108 4.13 2.29 -14.02
N GLY A 109 4.78 2.96 -13.08
CA GLY A 109 4.72 4.41 -13.01
C GLY A 109 3.48 4.97 -12.33
N LEU A 110 2.59 4.11 -11.86
CA LEU A 110 1.38 4.54 -11.16
C LEU A 110 1.58 4.29 -9.67
N ALA A 111 1.63 5.37 -8.91
CA ALA A 111 1.83 5.29 -7.47
C ALA A 111 0.51 5.19 -6.74
N LEU A 112 0.48 4.38 -5.68
CA LEU A 112 -0.68 4.36 -4.80
C LEU A 112 -0.70 5.64 -3.97
N GLY A 113 -1.85 6.26 -3.86
CA GLY A 113 -1.99 7.47 -3.04
C GLY A 113 -3.44 7.84 -2.86
N ARG A 114 -3.70 8.69 -1.87
CA ARG A 114 -5.04 9.21 -1.65
C ARG A 114 -5.33 10.28 -2.70
N ASP A 115 -6.62 10.52 -2.95
CA ASP A 115 -7.03 11.52 -3.92
C ASP A 115 -6.56 12.92 -3.49
N LEU A 116 -6.06 13.70 -4.42
CA LEU A 116 -5.65 15.08 -4.14
C LEU A 116 -6.84 15.95 -3.81
N PHE A 117 -8.00 15.62 -4.33
CA PHE A 117 -9.21 16.43 -4.19
C PHE A 117 -10.22 15.77 -3.28
N GLU A 118 -9.74 15.17 -2.20
CA GLU A 118 -10.62 14.60 -1.20
C GLU A 118 -11.51 15.68 -0.61
N ASP A 119 -12.74 15.28 -0.25
CA ASP A 119 -13.60 16.21 0.47
C ASP A 119 -13.04 16.44 1.87
N ARG A 120 -13.65 17.37 2.60
CA ARG A 120 -13.18 17.72 3.94
C ARG A 120 -13.83 16.90 5.04
N SER A 121 -14.61 15.90 4.68
CA SER A 121 -15.23 15.06 5.67
C SER A 121 -14.18 14.21 6.39
N LEU A 122 -14.58 13.60 7.50
CA LEU A 122 -13.72 12.65 8.21
C LEU A 122 -14.03 11.21 7.83
N LEU A 123 -14.77 11.01 6.75
CA LEU A 123 -15.05 9.68 6.23
C LEU A 123 -13.76 9.04 5.68
N PRO A 124 -13.70 7.72 5.61
CA PRO A 124 -12.52 7.04 5.07
C PRO A 124 -12.21 7.51 3.65
N LYS A 125 -10.92 7.63 3.35
CA LYS A 125 -10.43 8.18 2.09
C LYS A 125 -9.93 7.08 1.19
N ARG A 126 -10.44 7.01 -0.04
CA ARG A 126 -10.04 6.00 -0.99
C ARG A 126 -8.62 6.18 -1.49
N VAL A 127 -7.99 5.07 -1.80
CA VAL A 127 -6.65 5.04 -2.39
C VAL A 127 -6.78 4.71 -3.87
N TYR A 128 -6.02 5.41 -4.70
CA TYR A 128 -6.03 5.25 -6.15
C TYR A 128 -4.61 5.06 -6.66
N VAL A 129 -4.45 4.55 -7.88
CA VAL A 129 -3.17 4.63 -8.56
C VAL A 129 -3.15 5.95 -9.35
N ARG A 130 -2.07 6.68 -9.24
CA ARG A 130 -2.01 8.04 -9.76
C ARG A 130 -0.66 8.36 -10.38
N THR A 131 -0.68 9.19 -11.42
CA THR A 131 0.54 9.72 -12.01
C THR A 131 0.79 11.16 -11.58
N ASP A 132 -0.20 11.81 -10.99
CA ASP A 132 -0.16 13.26 -10.73
C ASP A 132 -0.04 13.61 -9.25
N ASP A 133 0.13 12.64 -8.38
CA ASP A 133 0.33 12.95 -6.96
C ASP A 133 1.78 13.36 -6.75
N ARG A 134 1.98 14.51 -6.15
CA ARG A 134 3.32 15.05 -5.92
C ARG A 134 4.02 14.35 -4.78
N GLU A 135 3.26 13.85 -3.81
CA GLU A 135 3.84 13.23 -2.63
C GLU A 135 3.03 12.01 -2.23
N PRO A 136 3.05 10.95 -3.07
CA PRO A 136 2.29 9.74 -2.74
C PRO A 136 3.06 8.90 -1.72
N LEU A 137 3.37 9.49 -0.57
CA LEU A 137 4.23 8.86 0.40
C LEU A 137 3.44 8.03 1.39
N TRP A 138 3.99 6.88 1.72
CA TRP A 138 3.41 5.96 2.68
C TRP A 138 4.38 5.75 3.82
N ARG A 139 3.85 5.63 5.02
CA ARG A 139 4.65 5.17 6.14
C ARG A 139 4.41 3.68 6.28
N ILE A 140 5.47 2.92 6.40
CA ILE A 140 5.41 1.49 6.70
C ILE A 140 6.02 1.28 8.06
N GLU A 141 5.27 0.63 8.94
CA GLU A 141 5.72 0.28 10.26
C GLU A 141 5.79 -1.24 10.35
N VAL A 142 6.98 -1.78 10.51
CA VAL A 142 7.19 -3.22 10.59
C VAL A 142 6.92 -3.67 12.02
N LEU A 143 6.08 -4.69 12.18
CA LEU A 143 5.61 -5.11 13.51
C LEU A 143 6.47 -6.20 14.15
N ASP A 144 7.38 -6.77 13.39
CA ASP A 144 8.21 -7.84 13.97
C ASP A 144 9.62 -7.39 14.19
#